data_8295b6a210f25b5eb80417192b7ff850
#
_entry.id   8295b6a210f25b5eb80417192b7ff850
#
_cell.length_a   1.000
_cell.length_b   1.000
_cell.length_c   1.000
_cell.angle_alpha   90.00
_cell.angle_beta   90.00
_cell.angle_gamma   90.00
#
_symmetry.space_group_name_H-M   'P 1'
#
loop_
_entity.id
_entity.type
_entity.pdbx_description
1 polymer ?
#
loop_
_entity_poly.entity_id
_entity_poly.type
_entity_poly.pdbx_seq_one_letter_code
_entity_poly.pdbx_strand_id
1 'polypeptide(L)'
;MNKRNSHNALSAGAAVRNRQSGFTLIEVLVSVIILSIGLVGVAGLQAISLKNNQSAFMRSQATALAYDLADRMRSNVLSGNTGLYDPTAAATTSGCTSTSGCSEQQMAENDLAEWNAAITTYLPMGQGYVCV
;
A
#
# COMPACT_ATOMS: atom_id res chain seq x y z
N MET A 1 87.08 -19.83 -41.42
CA MET A 1 85.86 -19.65 -42.23
C MET A 1 84.82 -20.59 -41.68
N ASN A 2 83.86 -20.05 -40.91
CA ASN A 2 82.83 -20.87 -40.27
C ASN A 2 81.48 -20.22 -40.50
N LYS A 3 80.70 -20.86 -41.34
CA LYS A 3 79.40 -20.40 -41.82
C LYS A 3 78.32 -20.94 -40.83
N ARG A 4 77.73 -20.10 -39.93
CA ARG A 4 76.64 -20.49 -39.07
C ARG A 4 75.32 -20.37 -39.80
N ASN A 5 74.69 -21.50 -40.01
CA ASN A 5 73.29 -21.56 -40.46
C ASN A 5 72.38 -21.18 -39.35
N SER A 6 71.62 -20.10 -39.55
CA SER A 6 70.52 -19.69 -38.70
C SER A 6 69.28 -20.42 -39.18
N HIS A 7 68.79 -21.38 -38.35
CA HIS A 7 67.50 -22.01 -38.59
C HIS A 7 66.38 -21.11 -37.99
N ASN A 8 65.62 -20.44 -38.85
CA ASN A 8 64.39 -19.77 -38.50
C ASN A 8 63.35 -20.85 -38.18
N ALA A 9 63.06 -21.04 -36.89
CA ALA A 9 61.89 -21.79 -36.45
C ALA A 9 60.63 -20.90 -36.62
N LEU A 10 59.83 -21.19 -37.62
CA LEU A 10 58.50 -20.65 -37.79
C LEU A 10 57.60 -21.25 -36.73
N SER A 11 57.30 -20.48 -35.68
CA SER A 11 56.29 -20.78 -34.70
C SER A 11 54.91 -20.74 -35.36
N ALA A 12 54.34 -21.89 -35.66
CA ALA A 12 52.98 -22.01 -36.12
C ALA A 12 52.04 -21.68 -34.94
N GLY A 13 51.53 -20.44 -34.88
CA GLY A 13 50.49 -20.03 -33.97
C GLY A 13 49.20 -20.82 -34.23
N ALA A 14 48.89 -21.76 -33.34
CA ALA A 14 47.60 -22.46 -33.37
C ALA A 14 46.50 -21.44 -33.15
N ALA A 15 45.76 -21.08 -34.20
CA ALA A 15 44.56 -20.28 -34.11
C ALA A 15 43.52 -21.04 -33.31
N VAL A 16 43.27 -20.60 -32.09
CA VAL A 16 42.17 -21.10 -31.25
C VAL A 16 40.85 -20.69 -31.95
N ARG A 17 40.26 -21.65 -32.61
CA ARG A 17 38.97 -21.50 -33.25
C ARG A 17 37.92 -21.37 -32.15
N ASN A 18 37.54 -20.14 -31.78
CA ASN A 18 36.39 -19.88 -30.95
C ASN A 18 35.15 -20.43 -31.64
N ARG A 19 34.62 -21.54 -31.16
CA ARG A 19 33.31 -22.05 -31.58
C ARG A 19 32.25 -21.09 -31.09
N GLN A 20 31.77 -20.22 -31.95
CA GLN A 20 30.54 -19.46 -31.69
C GLN A 20 29.38 -20.44 -31.81
N SER A 21 28.86 -20.89 -30.66
CA SER A 21 27.60 -21.62 -30.60
C SER A 21 26.46 -20.58 -30.70
N GLY A 22 25.75 -20.59 -31.80
CA GLY A 22 24.50 -19.81 -31.95
C GLY A 22 23.36 -20.51 -31.21
N PHE A 23 22.47 -19.74 -30.59
CA PHE A 23 21.23 -20.25 -29.99
C PHE A 23 20.29 -20.77 -31.07
N THR A 24 19.64 -21.87 -30.79
CA THR A 24 18.62 -22.41 -31.70
C THR A 24 17.30 -21.66 -31.52
N LEU A 25 16.53 -21.53 -32.59
CA LEU A 25 15.24 -20.84 -32.56
C LEU A 25 14.26 -21.51 -31.55
N ILE A 26 14.35 -22.83 -31.40
CA ILE A 26 13.54 -23.58 -30.45
C ILE A 26 13.93 -23.28 -28.99
N GLU A 27 15.20 -23.07 -28.70
CA GLU A 27 15.68 -22.74 -27.36
C GLU A 27 15.15 -21.36 -26.90
N VAL A 28 15.14 -20.38 -27.80
CA VAL A 28 14.55 -19.07 -27.53
C VAL A 28 13.04 -19.19 -27.30
N LEU A 29 12.33 -19.95 -28.12
CA LEU A 29 10.89 -20.17 -27.96
C LEU A 29 10.56 -20.80 -26.60
N VAL A 30 11.23 -21.87 -26.22
CA VAL A 30 11.02 -22.53 -24.93
C VAL A 30 11.35 -21.61 -23.77
N SER A 31 12.43 -20.84 -23.87
CA SER A 31 12.81 -19.87 -22.84
C SER A 31 11.74 -18.79 -22.64
N VAL A 32 11.16 -18.26 -23.72
CA VAL A 32 10.10 -17.24 -23.64
C VAL A 32 8.83 -17.81 -23.03
N ILE A 33 8.46 -19.07 -23.33
CA ILE A 33 7.29 -19.71 -22.74
C ILE A 33 7.48 -19.87 -21.22
N ILE A 34 8.62 -20.38 -20.78
CA ILE A 34 8.92 -20.56 -19.35
C ILE A 34 8.90 -19.19 -18.61
N LEU A 35 9.55 -18.18 -19.20
CA LEU A 35 9.56 -16.83 -18.64
C LEU A 35 8.14 -16.24 -18.53
N SER A 36 7.30 -16.46 -19.55
CA SER A 36 5.91 -15.97 -19.55
C SER A 36 5.09 -16.57 -18.42
N ILE A 37 5.20 -17.87 -18.17
CA ILE A 37 4.53 -18.56 -17.07
C ILE A 37 5.01 -18.01 -15.72
N GLY A 38 6.32 -17.80 -15.56
CA GLY A 38 6.90 -17.20 -14.36
C GLY A 38 6.38 -15.81 -14.07
N LEU A 39 6.30 -14.95 -15.08
CA LEU A 39 5.78 -13.58 -14.94
C LEU A 39 4.31 -13.54 -14.55
N VAL A 40 3.47 -14.42 -15.13
CA VAL A 40 2.04 -14.53 -14.74
C VAL A 40 1.91 -14.96 -13.26
N GLY A 41 2.75 -15.88 -12.80
CA GLY A 41 2.77 -16.29 -11.39
C GLY A 41 3.11 -15.12 -10.44
N VAL A 42 4.13 -14.33 -10.77
CA VAL A 42 4.51 -13.14 -9.98
C VAL A 42 3.41 -12.09 -9.99
N ALA A 43 2.77 -11.85 -11.13
CA ALA A 43 1.66 -10.90 -11.23
C ALA A 43 0.49 -11.30 -10.31
N GLY A 44 0.16 -12.59 -10.22
CA GLY A 44 -0.86 -13.11 -9.30
C GLY A 44 -0.53 -12.85 -7.83
N LEU A 45 0.72 -13.08 -7.42
CA LEU A 45 1.17 -12.79 -6.05
C LEU A 45 1.10 -11.31 -5.72
N GLN A 46 1.45 -10.43 -6.65
CA GLN A 46 1.35 -8.98 -6.47
C GLN A 46 -0.10 -8.53 -6.26
N ALA A 47 -1.06 -9.08 -7.02
CA ALA A 47 -2.48 -8.76 -6.87
C ALA A 47 -3.00 -9.14 -5.48
N ILE A 48 -2.64 -10.31 -4.97
CA ILE A 48 -3.02 -10.76 -3.61
C ILE A 48 -2.37 -9.87 -2.55
N SER A 49 -1.10 -9.52 -2.71
CA SER A 49 -0.38 -8.65 -1.78
C SER A 49 -1.02 -7.26 -1.69
N LEU A 50 -1.39 -6.66 -2.82
CA LEU A 50 -2.08 -5.37 -2.84
C LEU A 50 -3.43 -5.43 -2.12
N LYS A 51 -4.22 -6.47 -2.34
CA LYS A 51 -5.51 -6.66 -1.66
C LYS A 51 -5.33 -6.77 -0.14
N ASN A 52 -4.34 -7.51 0.32
CA ASN A 52 -4.06 -7.67 1.75
C ASN A 52 -3.59 -6.35 2.38
N ASN A 53 -2.71 -5.60 1.68
CA ASN A 53 -2.25 -4.29 2.15
C ASN A 53 -3.41 -3.29 2.24
N GLN A 54 -4.31 -3.27 1.27
CA GLN A 54 -5.49 -2.41 1.30
C GLN A 54 -6.41 -2.76 2.48
N SER A 55 -6.65 -4.05 2.75
CA SER A 55 -7.44 -4.48 3.90
C SER A 55 -6.80 -4.08 5.23
N ALA A 56 -5.48 -4.22 5.37
CA ALA A 56 -4.75 -3.79 6.55
C ALA A 56 -4.81 -2.26 6.74
N PHE A 57 -4.68 -1.51 5.67
CA PHE A 57 -4.79 -0.05 5.68
C PHE A 57 -6.18 0.41 6.14
N MET A 58 -7.26 -0.18 5.60
CA MET A 58 -8.64 0.15 6.02
C MET A 58 -8.87 -0.15 7.51
N ARG A 59 -8.34 -1.26 8.04
CA ARG A 59 -8.43 -1.57 9.48
C ARG A 59 -7.68 -0.54 10.32
N SER A 60 -6.50 -0.11 9.89
CA SER A 60 -5.73 0.94 10.57
C SER A 60 -6.50 2.25 10.60
N GLN A 61 -7.11 2.66 9.48
CA GLN A 61 -7.93 3.86 9.40
C GLN A 61 -9.17 3.77 10.30
N ALA A 62 -9.87 2.63 10.30
CA ALA A 62 -11.02 2.42 11.17
C ALA A 62 -10.64 2.54 12.65
N THR A 63 -9.49 1.97 13.05
CA THR A 63 -8.99 2.08 14.41
C THR A 63 -8.63 3.52 14.77
N ALA A 64 -7.98 4.26 13.88
CA ALA A 64 -7.65 5.67 14.10
C ALA A 64 -8.90 6.53 14.28
N LEU A 65 -9.92 6.34 13.44
CA LEU A 65 -11.19 7.05 13.55
C LEU A 65 -11.95 6.71 14.83
N ALA A 66 -11.88 5.46 15.30
CA ALA A 66 -12.49 5.07 16.57
C ALA A 66 -11.81 5.75 17.77
N TYR A 67 -10.48 5.84 17.75
CA TYR A 67 -9.74 6.56 18.79
C TYR A 67 -9.99 8.08 18.74
N ASP A 68 -10.09 8.66 17.54
CA ASP A 68 -10.41 10.09 17.39
C ASP A 68 -11.76 10.42 18.05
N LEU A 69 -12.80 9.65 17.76
CA LEU A 69 -14.09 9.84 18.41
C LEU A 69 -14.01 9.64 19.92
N ALA A 70 -13.33 8.61 20.39
CA ALA A 70 -13.14 8.34 21.82
C ALA A 70 -12.44 9.49 22.54
N ASP A 71 -11.47 10.14 21.90
CA ASP A 71 -10.77 11.29 22.48
C ASP A 71 -11.64 12.57 22.46
N ARG A 72 -12.44 12.78 21.42
CA ARG A 72 -13.45 13.83 21.38
C ARG A 72 -14.48 13.66 22.50
N MET A 73 -15.00 12.44 22.70
CA MET A 73 -15.90 12.12 23.82
C MET A 73 -15.28 12.40 25.18
N ARG A 74 -14.00 12.11 25.36
CA ARG A 74 -13.27 12.39 26.60
C ARG A 74 -13.01 13.87 26.82
N SER A 75 -12.79 14.62 25.77
CA SER A 75 -12.56 16.08 25.86
C SER A 75 -13.82 16.85 26.18
N ASN A 76 -14.98 16.34 25.81
CA ASN A 76 -16.30 16.89 26.15
C ASN A 76 -16.75 16.38 27.54
N VAL A 77 -15.96 16.75 28.58
CA VAL A 77 -15.97 16.13 29.93
C VAL A 77 -17.28 16.30 30.71
N LEU A 78 -18.03 17.36 30.46
CA LEU A 78 -19.32 17.58 31.13
C LEU A 78 -20.41 16.66 30.55
N SER A 79 -20.16 16.13 29.38
CA SER A 79 -20.96 15.10 28.74
C SER A 79 -20.70 13.68 29.29
N GLY A 80 -20.17 13.53 30.49
CA GLY A 80 -20.08 12.24 31.20
C GLY A 80 -21.42 11.48 31.26
N ASN A 81 -22.45 12.08 30.74
CA ASN A 81 -23.70 11.50 30.30
C ASN A 81 -23.51 10.92 28.88
N THR A 82 -23.25 9.62 28.82
CA THR A 82 -23.11 8.84 27.58
C THR A 82 -24.27 9.06 26.57
N GLY A 83 -25.42 9.57 26.99
CA GLY A 83 -26.57 9.87 26.15
C GLY A 83 -26.45 11.05 25.21
N LEU A 84 -25.41 11.90 25.34
CA LEU A 84 -25.20 13.02 24.40
C LEU A 84 -24.64 12.59 23.05
N TYR A 85 -23.95 11.45 22.98
CA TYR A 85 -23.41 10.90 21.73
C TYR A 85 -24.38 9.90 21.09
N ASP A 86 -25.66 10.26 21.00
CA ASP A 86 -26.66 9.47 20.29
C ASP A 86 -26.36 9.53 18.77
N PRO A 87 -26.09 8.40 18.11
CA PRO A 87 -25.76 8.39 16.69
C PRO A 87 -26.89 8.90 15.78
N THR A 88 -28.12 8.98 16.28
CA THR A 88 -29.24 9.52 15.53
C THR A 88 -29.32 11.06 15.57
N ALA A 89 -28.57 11.69 16.48
CA ALA A 89 -28.56 13.14 16.68
C ALA A 89 -27.43 13.87 15.95
N ALA A 90 -26.66 13.17 15.09
CA ALA A 90 -25.55 13.76 14.37
C ALA A 90 -25.98 14.96 13.51
N ALA A 91 -25.51 16.16 13.85
CA ALA A 91 -25.81 17.40 13.15
C ALA A 91 -24.61 18.36 13.15
N THR A 92 -24.38 19.05 12.04
CA THR A 92 -23.33 20.06 11.95
C THR A 92 -23.76 21.36 12.55
N THR A 93 -22.99 21.90 13.49
CA THR A 93 -23.24 23.19 14.13
C THR A 93 -22.12 24.18 13.84
N SER A 94 -22.38 25.22 13.11
CA SER A 94 -21.37 26.20 12.65
C SER A 94 -20.66 26.95 13.79
N GLY A 95 -21.23 26.96 15.00
CA GLY A 95 -20.64 27.63 16.17
C GLY A 95 -19.52 26.86 16.83
N CYS A 96 -19.47 25.54 16.70
CA CYS A 96 -18.53 24.67 17.44
C CYS A 96 -17.07 24.86 17.04
N THR A 97 -16.79 25.29 15.80
CA THR A 97 -15.45 25.57 15.29
C THR A 97 -15.06 27.06 15.36
N SER A 98 -15.90 27.89 15.93
CA SER A 98 -15.70 29.34 16.04
C SER A 98 -15.39 29.77 17.48
N THR A 99 -14.96 31.04 17.64
CA THR A 99 -14.71 31.65 18.97
C THR A 99 -15.97 31.83 19.81
N SER A 100 -17.15 31.77 19.20
CA SER A 100 -18.43 31.83 19.90
C SER A 100 -18.75 30.56 20.70
N GLY A 101 -18.12 29.43 20.33
CA GLY A 101 -18.36 28.16 20.99
C GLY A 101 -19.74 27.56 20.72
N CYS A 102 -19.99 26.39 21.29
CA CYS A 102 -21.30 25.72 21.27
C CYS A 102 -21.52 25.00 22.60
N SER A 103 -22.78 24.57 22.84
CA SER A 103 -23.11 23.78 24.01
C SER A 103 -22.50 22.36 23.89
N GLU A 104 -22.36 21.65 25.01
CA GLU A 104 -21.85 20.28 25.06
C GLU A 104 -22.62 19.33 24.16
N GLN A 105 -23.95 19.46 24.12
CA GLN A 105 -24.80 18.67 23.25
C GLN A 105 -24.53 18.99 21.77
N GLN A 106 -24.44 20.26 21.42
CA GLN A 106 -24.12 20.69 20.07
C GLN A 106 -22.72 20.22 19.63
N MET A 107 -21.74 20.21 20.57
CA MET A 107 -20.42 19.67 20.32
C MET A 107 -20.48 18.17 20.02
N ALA A 108 -21.22 17.39 20.81
CA ALA A 108 -21.37 15.94 20.60
C ALA A 108 -22.04 15.63 19.24
N GLU A 109 -23.11 16.38 18.89
CA GLU A 109 -23.79 16.24 17.60
C GLU A 109 -22.86 16.57 16.43
N ASN A 110 -22.04 17.64 16.55
CA ASN A 110 -21.08 18.04 15.55
C ASN A 110 -19.94 17.03 15.42
N ASP A 111 -19.40 16.52 16.53
CA ASP A 111 -18.36 15.49 16.53
C ASP A 111 -18.83 14.22 15.81
N LEU A 112 -20.07 13.78 16.05
CA LEU A 112 -20.66 12.64 15.37
C LEU A 112 -20.84 12.90 13.86
N ALA A 113 -21.26 14.13 13.48
CA ALA A 113 -21.40 14.48 12.08
C ALA A 113 -20.06 14.48 11.33
N GLU A 114 -19.03 15.09 11.92
CA GLU A 114 -17.67 15.10 11.36
C GLU A 114 -17.09 13.68 11.27
N TRP A 115 -17.28 12.88 12.33
CA TRP A 115 -16.80 11.50 12.37
C TRP A 115 -17.48 10.63 11.30
N ASN A 116 -18.80 10.72 11.13
CA ASN A 116 -19.53 10.02 10.08
C ASN A 116 -19.07 10.45 8.68
N ALA A 117 -18.81 11.73 8.47
CA ALA A 117 -18.25 12.24 7.22
C ALA A 117 -16.84 11.68 6.95
N ALA A 118 -16.00 11.59 7.97
CA ALA A 118 -14.68 10.98 7.87
C ALA A 118 -14.76 9.49 7.55
N ILE A 119 -15.65 8.73 8.22
CA ILE A 119 -15.87 7.31 7.93
C ILE A 119 -16.25 7.10 6.46
N THR A 120 -17.20 7.86 5.95
CA THR A 120 -17.66 7.72 4.55
C THR A 120 -16.57 8.11 3.54
N THR A 121 -15.68 9.01 3.92
CA THR A 121 -14.58 9.47 3.07
C THR A 121 -13.43 8.47 3.02
N TYR A 122 -13.03 7.89 4.16
CA TYR A 122 -11.84 7.04 4.26
C TYR A 122 -12.14 5.54 4.19
N LEU A 123 -13.37 5.13 4.48
CA LEU A 123 -13.78 3.73 4.49
C LEU A 123 -14.91 3.51 3.48
N PRO A 124 -14.66 2.87 2.32
CA PRO A 124 -15.72 2.56 1.36
C PRO A 124 -16.82 1.73 2.00
N MET A 125 -18.07 2.23 1.98
CA MET A 125 -19.22 1.63 2.65
C MET A 125 -19.07 1.51 4.19
N GLY A 126 -18.17 2.29 4.79
CA GLY A 126 -17.98 2.34 6.23
C GLY A 126 -19.24 2.86 6.94
N GLN A 127 -19.58 2.25 8.06
CA GLN A 127 -20.61 2.71 8.99
C GLN A 127 -20.05 2.67 10.40
N GLY A 128 -20.35 3.68 11.18
CA GLY A 128 -19.93 3.76 12.57
C GLY A 128 -21.15 3.82 13.48
N TYR A 129 -21.07 3.13 14.61
CA TYR A 129 -22.09 3.16 15.63
C TYR A 129 -21.45 3.39 17.01
N VAL A 130 -22.09 4.24 17.80
CA VAL A 130 -21.75 4.44 19.21
C VAL A 130 -22.78 3.68 20.03
N CYS A 131 -22.31 2.77 20.88
CA CYS A 131 -23.16 2.05 21.83
C CYS A 131 -23.13 2.81 23.16
N VAL A 132 -24.23 3.32 23.61
CA VAL A 132 -24.44 3.96 24.91
C VAL A 132 -25.21 3.06 25.85
#